data_24815fd535c9de606945d5a0eaaa5c23
#
_entry.id   24815fd535c9de606945d5a0eaaa5c23
#
_cell.length_a   1.000
_cell.length_b   1.000
_cell.length_c   1.000
_cell.angle_alpha   90.00
_cell.angle_beta   90.00
_cell.angle_gamma   90.00
#
_symmetry.space_group_name_H-M   'P 1'
#
loop_
_entity.id
_entity.type
_entity.pdbx_description
1 polymer ?
#
loop_
_entity_poly.entity_id
_entity_poly.type
_entity_poly.pdbx_seq_one_letter_code
_entity_poly.pdbx_strand_id
1 'polypeptide(L)'
;MKISDVVTTTVKGLWGTDYSTPEDGIAVIKTNNMSYEGVIDYSDICYRNIEPEKAQKNFLKYGDILAEKSGGTKTHTVGYVSYFDGQADKYVCNNFILVIRPNVQKIKSKFLFYQMRYMYENGIFADCYNRTTGIQNLQVNSYLGKDIKVFSEDEQEKIVSLLDSIISEIDNSKKRLSALDELVKSRFILQAVA
;
A
#
# COMPACT_ATOMS: atom_id res chain seq x y z
N MET A 1 -19.12 1.65 12.47
CA MET A 1 -18.29 0.46 12.73
C MET A 1 -16.84 0.89 12.67
N LYS A 2 -15.96 0.32 13.49
CA LYS A 2 -14.53 0.67 13.49
C LYS A 2 -13.76 -0.18 12.49
N ILE A 3 -12.59 0.31 12.03
CA ILE A 3 -11.69 -0.49 11.19
C ILE A 3 -11.34 -1.81 11.90
N SER A 4 -11.05 -1.77 13.21
CA SER A 4 -10.76 -2.95 14.02
C SER A 4 -11.85 -4.03 13.98
N ASP A 5 -13.11 -3.66 13.78
CA ASP A 5 -14.25 -4.60 13.82
C ASP A 5 -14.31 -5.48 12.56
N VAL A 6 -13.65 -5.04 11.49
CA VAL A 6 -13.61 -5.70 10.17
C VAL A 6 -12.23 -6.23 9.80
N VAL A 7 -11.29 -6.27 10.74
CA VAL A 7 -9.94 -6.80 10.57
C VAL A 7 -9.83 -8.14 11.29
N THR A 8 -9.30 -9.15 10.61
CA THR A 8 -9.03 -10.46 11.21
C THR A 8 -7.80 -10.40 12.11
N THR A 9 -6.75 -9.78 11.62
CA THR A 9 -5.46 -9.65 12.33
C THR A 9 -4.63 -8.53 11.74
N THR A 10 -3.64 -8.09 12.51
CA THR A 10 -2.54 -7.28 12.00
C THR A 10 -1.25 -8.08 12.05
N VAL A 11 -0.43 -7.97 11.02
CA VAL A 11 0.86 -8.65 10.92
C VAL A 11 1.98 -7.64 11.02
N LYS A 12 2.99 -7.96 11.82
CA LYS A 12 4.18 -7.12 11.97
C LYS A 12 5.16 -7.39 10.83
N GLY A 13 5.81 -6.33 10.35
CA GLY A 13 6.88 -6.48 9.39
C GLY A 13 8.11 -7.17 9.96
N LEU A 14 8.90 -7.75 9.07
CA LEU A 14 10.18 -8.40 9.33
C LEU A 14 11.26 -7.74 8.48
N TRP A 15 12.47 -7.66 9.01
CA TRP A 15 13.60 -7.14 8.22
C TRP A 15 14.66 -8.20 7.94
N GLY A 16 14.86 -9.15 8.85
CA GLY A 16 15.91 -10.15 8.75
C GLY A 16 17.32 -9.58 8.97
N THR A 17 18.32 -10.39 8.64
CA THR A 17 19.74 -10.01 8.60
C THR A 17 20.20 -9.92 7.14
N ASP A 18 21.35 -9.45 6.86
CA ASP A 18 22.04 -9.35 5.57
C ASP A 18 21.18 -9.33 4.29
N TYR A 19 21.71 -8.78 3.24
CA TYR A 19 21.11 -8.89 1.92
C TYR A 19 21.30 -10.30 1.37
N SER A 20 20.36 -10.77 0.55
CA SER A 20 20.37 -12.08 -0.06
C SER A 20 19.97 -11.97 -1.53
N THR A 21 20.11 -13.09 -2.26
CA THR A 21 19.64 -13.20 -3.64
C THR A 21 18.18 -13.62 -3.70
N PRO A 22 17.50 -13.52 -4.86
CA PRO A 22 16.17 -14.05 -5.04
C PRO A 22 16.04 -15.56 -4.77
N GLU A 23 17.12 -16.31 -4.96
CA GLU A 23 17.17 -17.76 -4.78
C GLU A 23 17.25 -18.16 -3.30
N ASP A 24 17.94 -17.36 -2.49
CA ASP A 24 18.28 -17.71 -1.11
C ASP A 24 17.49 -16.89 -0.07
N GLY A 25 16.91 -15.77 -0.49
CA GLY A 25 16.30 -14.79 0.41
C GLY A 25 14.78 -14.75 0.34
N ILE A 26 14.19 -14.16 1.39
CA ILE A 26 12.77 -13.83 1.42
C ILE A 26 12.58 -12.42 0.85
N ALA A 27 11.64 -12.27 -0.06
CA ALA A 27 11.27 -10.99 -0.67
C ALA A 27 10.60 -10.07 0.35
N VAL A 28 11.13 -8.85 0.51
CA VAL A 28 10.67 -7.87 1.50
C VAL A 28 10.19 -6.60 0.81
N ILE A 29 8.92 -6.27 0.98
CA ILE A 29 8.35 -4.98 0.58
C ILE A 29 8.77 -3.93 1.61
N LYS A 30 9.37 -2.85 1.12
CA LYS A 30 9.78 -1.67 1.92
C LYS A 30 8.75 -0.55 1.74
N THR A 31 8.77 0.44 2.63
CA THR A 31 7.96 1.65 2.45
C THR A 31 8.22 2.36 1.12
N ASN A 32 9.46 2.31 0.62
CA ASN A 32 9.81 2.88 -0.70
C ASN A 32 9.14 2.16 -1.89
N ASN A 33 8.65 0.93 -1.68
CA ASN A 33 7.86 0.23 -2.69
C ASN A 33 6.38 0.64 -2.68
N MET A 34 5.93 1.35 -1.64
CA MET A 34 4.55 1.81 -1.51
C MET A 34 4.41 3.22 -2.08
N SER A 35 3.37 3.46 -2.87
CA SER A 35 3.04 4.80 -3.37
C SER A 35 1.84 5.41 -2.63
N TYR A 36 1.73 6.75 -2.67
CA TYR A 36 0.57 7.46 -2.12
C TYR A 36 -0.71 7.22 -2.94
N GLU A 37 -0.58 6.78 -4.18
CA GLU A 37 -1.70 6.31 -5.01
C GLU A 37 -2.22 4.94 -4.56
N GLY A 38 -1.54 4.30 -3.61
CA GLY A 38 -1.96 3.02 -3.02
C GLY A 38 -1.49 1.79 -3.79
N VAL A 39 -0.52 1.96 -4.70
CA VAL A 39 0.09 0.90 -5.51
C VAL A 39 1.39 0.44 -4.88
N ILE A 40 1.77 -0.81 -5.12
CA ILE A 40 3.05 -1.39 -4.72
C ILE A 40 3.91 -1.55 -5.98
N ASP A 41 5.12 -1.00 -5.94
CA ASP A 41 6.13 -1.20 -6.99
C ASP A 41 6.96 -2.45 -6.67
N TYR A 42 6.85 -3.46 -7.50
CA TYR A 42 7.57 -4.72 -7.38
C TYR A 42 8.89 -4.74 -8.17
N SER A 43 9.29 -3.65 -8.81
CA SER A 43 10.49 -3.61 -9.67
C SER A 43 11.80 -3.60 -8.87
N ASP A 44 11.79 -3.06 -7.63
CA ASP A 44 12.98 -2.97 -6.74
C ASP A 44 12.71 -3.68 -5.41
N ILE A 45 12.47 -4.98 -5.45
CA ILE A 45 12.27 -5.80 -4.26
C ILE A 45 13.60 -6.17 -3.63
N CYS A 46 13.71 -5.94 -2.32
CA CYS A 46 14.84 -6.35 -1.51
C CYS A 46 14.67 -7.79 -1.03
N TYR A 47 15.72 -8.59 -1.06
CA TYR A 47 15.76 -9.94 -0.52
C TYR A 47 16.59 -9.97 0.76
N ARG A 48 16.09 -10.66 1.79
CA ARG A 48 16.71 -10.68 3.12
C ARG A 48 16.78 -12.10 3.66
N ASN A 49 17.80 -12.35 4.46
CA ASN A 49 17.91 -13.60 5.20
C ASN A 49 16.97 -13.55 6.41
N ILE A 50 15.86 -14.27 6.30
CA ILE A 50 14.81 -14.38 7.32
C ILE A 50 14.55 -15.86 7.58
N GLU A 51 14.48 -16.24 8.84
CA GLU A 51 14.14 -17.62 9.22
C GLU A 51 12.80 -18.04 8.59
N PRO A 52 12.74 -19.20 7.90
CA PRO A 52 11.53 -19.64 7.19
C PRO A 52 10.27 -19.69 8.05
N GLU A 53 10.37 -20.16 9.29
CA GLU A 53 9.25 -20.23 10.22
C GLU A 53 8.69 -18.84 10.59
N LYS A 54 9.58 -17.83 10.71
CA LYS A 54 9.18 -16.45 10.94
C LYS A 54 8.54 -15.86 9.70
N ALA A 55 9.12 -16.11 8.52
CA ALA A 55 8.57 -15.66 7.25
C ALA A 55 7.15 -16.22 7.05
N GLN A 56 6.95 -17.52 7.26
CA GLN A 56 5.68 -18.19 7.05
C GLN A 56 4.53 -17.58 7.86
N LYS A 57 4.78 -17.15 9.10
CA LYS A 57 3.79 -16.50 9.96
C LYS A 57 3.45 -15.07 9.52
N ASN A 58 4.31 -14.45 8.72
CA ASN A 58 4.24 -13.05 8.34
C ASN A 58 4.07 -12.82 6.84
N PHE A 59 3.92 -13.88 6.06
CA PHE A 59 3.66 -13.74 4.62
C PHE A 59 2.39 -12.96 4.35
N LEU A 60 2.49 -12.10 3.36
CA LEU A 60 1.38 -11.32 2.83
C LEU A 60 0.41 -12.23 2.08
N LYS A 61 -0.86 -11.90 2.18
CA LYS A 61 -1.94 -12.55 1.44
C LYS A 61 -2.61 -11.55 0.52
N TYR A 62 -3.05 -12.01 -0.63
CA TYR A 62 -3.82 -11.17 -1.55
C TYR A 62 -4.96 -10.46 -0.80
N GLY A 63 -5.07 -9.16 -0.98
CA GLY A 63 -6.05 -8.34 -0.28
C GLY A 63 -5.60 -7.77 1.07
N ASP A 64 -4.38 -8.05 1.53
CA ASP A 64 -3.82 -7.33 2.67
C ASP A 64 -3.66 -5.85 2.34
N ILE A 65 -3.85 -5.00 3.36
CA ILE A 65 -3.66 -3.55 3.27
C ILE A 65 -2.39 -3.21 4.03
N LEU A 66 -1.42 -2.61 3.34
CA LEU A 66 -0.15 -2.20 3.91
C LEU A 66 -0.24 -0.74 4.32
N ALA A 67 -0.05 -0.42 5.60
CA ALA A 67 -0.03 0.95 6.10
C ALA A 67 1.38 1.34 6.55
N GLU A 68 1.88 2.51 6.14
CA GLU A 68 3.13 3.03 6.69
C GLU A 68 2.93 3.31 8.19
N LYS A 69 3.68 2.58 9.01
CA LYS A 69 3.59 2.68 10.47
C LYS A 69 4.61 3.64 11.06
N SER A 70 5.79 3.73 10.46
CA SER A 70 6.88 4.57 10.95
C SER A 70 7.64 5.20 9.78
N GLY A 71 8.03 6.45 9.93
CA GLY A 71 8.71 7.22 8.89
C GLY A 71 8.06 8.58 8.73
N GLY A 72 7.39 8.77 7.63
CA GLY A 72 6.75 10.03 7.27
C GLY A 72 7.75 11.14 6.96
N THR A 73 7.26 12.21 6.38
CA THR A 73 7.99 13.44 6.07
C THR A 73 7.24 14.66 6.59
N LYS A 74 7.74 15.86 6.30
CA LYS A 74 7.00 17.10 6.62
C LYS A 74 5.73 17.25 5.78
N THR A 75 5.73 16.71 4.57
CA THR A 75 4.64 16.82 3.60
C THR A 75 3.73 15.59 3.56
N HIS A 76 4.24 14.44 3.99
CA HIS A 76 3.50 13.19 3.99
C HIS A 76 3.61 12.51 5.35
N THR A 77 2.48 12.37 6.00
CA THR A 77 2.39 11.72 7.30
C THR A 77 2.32 10.19 7.16
N VAL A 78 2.65 9.46 8.24
CA VAL A 78 2.40 8.01 8.30
C VAL A 78 0.91 7.70 8.24
N GLY A 79 0.57 6.47 7.92
CA GLY A 79 -0.81 5.99 7.85
C GLY A 79 -1.41 5.96 6.45
N TYR A 80 -0.66 6.35 5.40
CA TYR A 80 -1.10 6.06 4.03
C TYR A 80 -1.03 4.55 3.75
N VAL A 81 -1.85 4.10 2.83
CA VAL A 81 -2.04 2.67 2.57
C VAL A 81 -1.79 2.30 1.11
N SER A 82 -1.28 1.08 0.91
CA SER A 82 -1.22 0.42 -0.40
C SER A 82 -1.92 -0.94 -0.34
N TYR A 83 -2.52 -1.34 -1.44
CA TYR A 83 -3.21 -2.62 -1.58
C TYR A 83 -2.25 -3.70 -2.07
N PHE A 84 -2.20 -4.83 -1.36
CA PHE A 84 -1.37 -5.94 -1.79
C PHE A 84 -2.13 -6.83 -2.79
N ASP A 85 -1.73 -6.77 -4.03
CA ASP A 85 -2.24 -7.54 -5.17
C ASP A 85 -1.23 -8.58 -5.70
N GLY A 86 -0.08 -8.70 -5.02
CA GLY A 86 0.98 -9.62 -5.38
C GLY A 86 0.67 -11.09 -5.08
N GLN A 87 1.61 -11.95 -5.42
CA GLN A 87 1.52 -13.38 -5.13
C GLN A 87 1.52 -13.62 -3.63
N ALA A 88 0.49 -14.32 -3.13
CA ALA A 88 0.42 -14.73 -1.74
C ALA A 88 1.61 -15.61 -1.34
N ASP A 89 1.98 -15.57 -0.07
CA ASP A 89 3.02 -16.39 0.56
C ASP A 89 4.43 -16.26 -0.08
N LYS A 90 4.67 -15.18 -0.82
CA LYS A 90 5.96 -14.87 -1.43
C LYS A 90 6.67 -13.71 -0.73
N TYR A 91 5.93 -12.74 -0.24
CA TYR A 91 6.46 -11.49 0.29
C TYR A 91 6.18 -11.36 1.79
N VAL A 92 7.10 -10.75 2.50
CA VAL A 92 6.86 -10.10 3.79
C VAL A 92 7.04 -8.59 3.63
N CYS A 93 6.75 -7.79 4.65
CA CYS A 93 7.06 -6.36 4.63
C CYS A 93 8.10 -6.00 5.71
N ASN A 94 8.73 -4.83 5.58
CA ASN A 94 9.68 -4.33 6.57
C ASN A 94 8.97 -3.83 7.85
N ASN A 95 9.77 -3.57 8.89
CA ASN A 95 9.28 -3.16 10.22
C ASN A 95 8.56 -1.80 10.24
N PHE A 96 8.69 -0.99 9.19
CA PHE A 96 8.02 0.31 9.07
C PHE A 96 6.60 0.21 8.50
N ILE A 97 6.14 -0.99 8.14
CA ILE A 97 4.83 -1.27 7.61
C ILE A 97 4.01 -2.06 8.63
N LEU A 98 2.75 -1.69 8.77
CA LEU A 98 1.71 -2.45 9.45
C LEU A 98 0.86 -3.15 8.38
N VAL A 99 0.78 -4.46 8.41
CA VAL A 99 -0.14 -5.21 7.56
C VAL A 99 -1.48 -5.35 8.27
N ILE A 100 -2.53 -4.91 7.60
CA ILE A 100 -3.91 -5.01 8.05
C ILE A 100 -4.59 -6.03 7.17
N ARG A 101 -5.03 -7.15 7.77
CA ARG A 101 -5.71 -8.24 7.06
C ARG A 101 -7.21 -8.14 7.25
N PRO A 102 -7.97 -7.74 6.21
CA PRO A 102 -9.42 -7.62 6.33
C PRO A 102 -10.10 -8.96 6.60
N ASN A 103 -11.21 -8.91 7.32
CA ASN A 103 -12.12 -10.04 7.43
C ASN A 103 -13.08 -10.02 6.23
N VAL A 104 -12.80 -10.87 5.24
CA VAL A 104 -13.56 -10.91 3.98
C VAL A 104 -15.02 -11.34 4.15
N GLN A 105 -15.38 -11.91 5.31
CA GLN A 105 -16.78 -12.22 5.66
C GLN A 105 -17.56 -10.97 6.13
N LYS A 106 -16.87 -9.88 6.45
CA LYS A 106 -17.46 -8.64 6.95
C LYS A 106 -17.35 -7.47 5.97
N ILE A 107 -16.26 -7.45 5.18
CA ILE A 107 -15.97 -6.34 4.27
C ILE A 107 -15.11 -6.82 3.10
N LYS A 108 -15.36 -6.33 1.90
CA LYS A 108 -14.46 -6.55 0.76
C LYS A 108 -13.13 -5.80 1.00
N SER A 109 -12.02 -6.50 0.88
CA SER A 109 -10.68 -5.94 1.18
C SER A 109 -10.41 -4.65 0.41
N LYS A 110 -10.74 -4.62 -0.87
CA LYS A 110 -10.50 -3.46 -1.72
C LYS A 110 -11.42 -2.28 -1.39
N PHE A 111 -12.63 -2.55 -0.90
CA PHE A 111 -13.53 -1.52 -0.41
C PHE A 111 -12.98 -0.86 0.88
N LEU A 112 -12.48 -1.67 1.84
CA LEU A 112 -11.81 -1.14 3.03
C LEU A 112 -10.58 -0.32 2.66
N PHE A 113 -9.75 -0.80 1.72
CA PHE A 113 -8.60 -0.07 1.22
C PHE A 113 -8.99 1.32 0.68
N TYR A 114 -10.01 1.42 -0.16
CA TYR A 114 -10.47 2.70 -0.69
C TYR A 114 -11.00 3.64 0.40
N GLN A 115 -11.71 3.11 1.41
CA GLN A 115 -12.11 3.93 2.54
C GLN A 115 -10.93 4.46 3.34
N MET A 116 -9.94 3.60 3.65
CA MET A 116 -8.75 4.01 4.41
C MET A 116 -7.92 5.03 3.63
N ARG A 117 -7.81 4.85 2.30
CA ARG A 117 -7.16 5.84 1.43
C ARG A 117 -7.89 7.19 1.47
N TYR A 118 -9.21 7.18 1.30
CA TYR A 118 -10.03 8.40 1.44
C TYR A 118 -9.83 9.06 2.81
N MET A 119 -9.82 8.29 3.88
CA MET A 119 -9.62 8.81 5.24
C MET A 119 -8.24 9.45 5.40
N TYR A 120 -7.20 8.87 4.82
CA TYR A 120 -5.87 9.46 4.83
C TYR A 120 -5.82 10.78 4.05
N GLU A 121 -6.32 10.81 2.84
CA GLU A 121 -6.34 11.99 1.97
C GLU A 121 -7.15 13.17 2.58
N ASN A 122 -8.17 12.86 3.39
CA ASN A 122 -8.99 13.86 4.09
C ASN A 122 -8.52 14.16 5.53
N GLY A 123 -7.34 13.70 5.92
CA GLY A 123 -6.72 14.03 7.20
C GLY A 123 -7.39 13.39 8.43
N ILE A 124 -8.25 12.39 8.26
CA ILE A 124 -8.98 11.73 9.37
C ILE A 124 -8.01 11.02 10.32
N PHE A 125 -6.82 10.67 9.84
CA PHE A 125 -5.77 10.03 10.63
C PHE A 125 -4.76 11.02 11.24
N ALA A 126 -4.99 12.34 11.16
CA ALA A 126 -4.04 13.37 11.61
C ALA A 126 -3.72 13.30 13.11
N ASP A 127 -4.62 12.75 13.91
CA ASP A 127 -4.46 12.54 15.35
C ASP A 127 -3.97 11.12 15.72
N CYS A 128 -3.66 10.29 14.72
CA CYS A 128 -3.29 8.90 14.91
C CYS A 128 -1.77 8.64 14.89
N TYR A 129 -0.94 9.66 15.00
CA TYR A 129 0.51 9.46 15.07
C TYR A 129 1.19 10.44 16.03
N ASN A 130 2.32 10.01 16.59
CA ASN A 130 3.19 10.85 17.40
C ASN A 130 4.46 11.20 16.62
N ARG A 131 5.02 12.38 16.88
CA ARG A 131 6.35 12.79 16.40
C ARG A 131 7.35 12.69 17.55
N THR A 132 8.37 11.88 17.37
CA THR A 132 9.54 11.82 18.27
C THR A 132 10.80 11.96 17.41
N THR A 133 11.65 12.94 17.73
CA THR A 133 12.97 13.13 17.09
C THR A 133 12.96 13.12 15.55
N GLY A 134 11.91 13.68 14.94
CA GLY A 134 11.79 13.78 13.47
C GLY A 134 11.11 12.60 12.77
N ILE A 135 10.92 11.48 13.45
CA ILE A 135 10.23 10.30 12.93
C ILE A 135 8.78 10.30 13.45
N GLN A 136 7.85 10.05 12.55
CA GLN A 136 6.44 9.85 12.92
C GLN A 136 6.21 8.37 13.18
N ASN A 137 5.41 8.05 14.20
CA ASN A 137 5.03 6.70 14.56
C ASN A 137 3.51 6.61 14.71
N LEU A 138 2.89 5.70 13.97
CA LEU A 138 1.46 5.47 13.96
C LEU A 138 1.00 4.86 15.29
N GLN A 139 -0.02 5.47 15.88
CA GLN A 139 -0.74 4.92 17.04
C GLN A 139 -1.77 3.92 16.52
N VAL A 140 -1.38 2.66 16.41
CA VAL A 140 -2.16 1.60 15.75
C VAL A 140 -3.58 1.49 16.33
N ASN A 141 -3.74 1.59 17.66
CA ASN A 141 -5.06 1.48 18.29
C ASN A 141 -5.98 2.66 17.90
N SER A 142 -5.47 3.88 17.87
CA SER A 142 -6.23 5.06 17.44
C SER A 142 -6.57 4.97 15.95
N TYR A 143 -5.62 4.51 15.13
CA TYR A 143 -5.78 4.34 13.70
C TYR A 143 -6.87 3.30 13.35
N LEU A 144 -6.79 2.11 13.93
CA LEU A 144 -7.79 1.05 13.76
C LEU A 144 -9.09 1.33 14.49
N GLY A 145 -9.09 2.26 15.45
CA GLY A 145 -10.26 2.73 16.18
C GLY A 145 -11.14 3.73 15.43
N LYS A 146 -10.72 4.21 14.25
CA LYS A 146 -11.52 5.13 13.43
C LYS A 146 -12.73 4.46 12.84
N ASP A 147 -13.81 5.23 12.72
CA ASP A 147 -15.07 4.76 12.17
C ASP A 147 -15.05 4.69 10.64
N ILE A 148 -15.61 3.63 10.10
CA ILE A 148 -15.83 3.41 8.67
C ILE A 148 -17.32 3.26 8.37
N LYS A 149 -17.69 3.57 7.12
CA LYS A 149 -19.04 3.27 6.60
C LYS A 149 -19.09 1.82 6.12
N VAL A 150 -20.17 1.14 6.43
CA VAL A 150 -20.44 -0.21 5.95
C VAL A 150 -21.65 -0.17 5.05
N PHE A 151 -21.53 -0.82 3.92
CA PHE A 151 -22.56 -0.95 2.90
C PHE A 151 -22.87 -2.42 2.68
N SER A 152 -23.95 -2.74 2.00
CA SER A 152 -24.24 -4.11 1.56
C SER A 152 -23.12 -4.62 0.65
N GLU A 153 -22.98 -5.92 0.53
CA GLU A 153 -21.93 -6.53 -0.30
C GLU A 153 -22.02 -6.06 -1.77
N ASP A 154 -23.23 -6.00 -2.31
CA ASP A 154 -23.49 -5.53 -3.68
C ASP A 154 -23.10 -4.05 -3.87
N GLU A 155 -23.36 -3.19 -2.88
CA GLU A 155 -22.96 -1.79 -2.93
C GLU A 155 -21.44 -1.65 -2.86
N GLN A 156 -20.78 -2.43 -1.99
CA GLN A 156 -19.32 -2.45 -1.92
C GLN A 156 -18.72 -2.84 -3.27
N GLU A 157 -19.27 -3.86 -3.93
CA GLU A 157 -18.80 -4.32 -5.23
C GLU A 157 -18.96 -3.27 -6.33
N LYS A 158 -20.11 -2.62 -6.38
CA LYS A 158 -20.38 -1.53 -7.32
C LYS A 158 -19.41 -0.35 -7.11
N ILE A 159 -19.16 0.04 -5.84
CA ILE A 159 -18.24 1.11 -5.51
C ILE A 159 -16.81 0.74 -5.93
N VAL A 160 -16.35 -0.48 -5.61
CA VAL A 160 -15.03 -0.96 -5.99
C VAL A 160 -14.87 -0.97 -7.51
N SER A 161 -15.82 -1.55 -8.24
CA SER A 161 -15.79 -1.61 -9.71
C SER A 161 -15.74 -0.23 -10.35
N LEU A 162 -16.51 0.72 -9.83
CA LEU A 162 -16.50 2.10 -10.32
C LEU A 162 -15.15 2.78 -10.08
N LEU A 163 -14.60 2.68 -8.87
CA LEU A 163 -13.31 3.27 -8.53
C LEU A 163 -12.17 2.64 -9.32
N ASP A 164 -12.17 1.32 -9.51
CA ASP A 164 -11.20 0.62 -10.35
C ASP A 164 -11.24 1.10 -11.80
N SER A 165 -12.44 1.29 -12.36
CA SER A 165 -12.60 1.81 -13.71
C SER A 165 -12.05 3.23 -13.84
N ILE A 166 -12.34 4.10 -12.87
CA ILE A 166 -11.83 5.48 -12.87
C ILE A 166 -10.29 5.49 -12.76
N ILE A 167 -9.71 4.71 -11.86
CA ILE A 167 -8.25 4.63 -11.70
C ILE A 167 -7.60 4.11 -12.98
N SER A 168 -8.16 3.06 -13.59
CA SER A 168 -7.67 2.52 -14.87
C SER A 168 -7.69 3.57 -16.00
N GLU A 169 -8.76 4.37 -16.08
CA GLU A 169 -8.85 5.44 -17.11
C GLU A 169 -7.86 6.57 -16.84
N ILE A 170 -7.63 6.94 -15.58
CA ILE A 170 -6.59 7.91 -15.20
C ILE A 170 -5.21 7.40 -15.61
N ASP A 171 -4.88 6.15 -15.35
CA ASP A 171 -3.58 5.56 -15.69
C ASP A 171 -3.38 5.46 -17.21
N ASN A 172 -4.44 5.08 -17.95
CA ASN A 172 -4.41 5.07 -19.40
C ASN A 172 -4.20 6.48 -19.98
N SER A 173 -4.86 7.48 -19.39
CA SER A 173 -4.70 8.88 -19.81
C SER A 173 -3.29 9.40 -19.54
N LYS A 174 -2.70 9.08 -18.38
CA LYS A 174 -1.29 9.41 -18.07
C LYS A 174 -0.33 8.76 -19.08
N LYS A 175 -0.52 7.48 -19.42
CA LYS A 175 0.30 6.78 -20.42
C LYS A 175 0.19 7.43 -21.80
N ARG A 176 -1.02 7.78 -22.23
CA ARG A 176 -1.25 8.49 -23.51
C ARG A 176 -0.55 9.84 -23.53
N LEU A 177 -0.63 10.61 -22.43
CA LEU A 177 0.05 11.90 -22.31
C LEU A 177 1.57 11.75 -22.42
N SER A 178 2.15 10.80 -21.70
CA SER A 178 3.59 10.51 -21.77
C SER A 178 4.03 10.13 -23.21
N ALA A 179 3.27 9.28 -23.89
CA ALA A 179 3.55 8.88 -25.26
C ALA A 179 3.47 10.08 -26.25
N LEU A 180 2.52 11.00 -26.03
CA LEU A 180 2.43 12.23 -26.82
C LEU A 180 3.62 13.16 -26.59
N ASP A 181 4.06 13.30 -25.34
CA ASP A 181 5.25 14.09 -25.01
C ASP A 181 6.51 13.54 -25.67
N GLU A 182 6.68 12.22 -25.69
CA GLU A 182 7.79 11.56 -26.39
C GLU A 182 7.72 11.78 -27.90
N LEU A 183 6.53 11.67 -28.47
CA LEU A 183 6.32 11.92 -29.90
C LEU A 183 6.67 13.37 -30.28
N VAL A 184 6.23 14.33 -29.47
CA VAL A 184 6.55 15.75 -29.67
C VAL A 184 8.06 15.95 -29.60
N LYS A 185 8.73 15.45 -28.57
CA LYS A 185 10.20 15.55 -28.42
C LYS A 185 10.94 14.96 -29.62
N SER A 186 10.53 13.76 -30.08
CA SER A 186 11.17 13.10 -31.21
C SER A 186 11.04 13.89 -32.51
N ARG A 187 9.88 14.52 -32.77
CA ARG A 187 9.67 15.37 -33.97
C ARG A 187 10.47 16.66 -33.93
N PHE A 188 10.58 17.30 -32.74
CA PHE A 188 11.42 18.49 -32.60
C PHE A 188 12.90 18.17 -32.85
N ILE A 189 13.42 17.03 -32.37
CA ILE A 189 14.80 16.62 -32.60
C ILE A 189 15.04 16.36 -34.10
N LEU A 190 14.11 15.68 -34.79
CA LEU A 190 14.22 15.41 -36.21
C LEU A 190 14.21 16.72 -37.08
N GLN A 191 13.48 17.74 -36.67
CA GLN A 191 13.46 19.04 -37.37
C GLN A 191 14.70 19.91 -37.09
N ALA A 192 15.35 19.70 -35.93
CA ALA A 192 16.57 20.46 -35.59
C ALA A 192 17.87 19.91 -36.23
N VAL A 193 17.80 18.68 -36.79
CA VAL A 193 18.95 17.98 -37.41
C VAL A 193 18.85 17.95 -38.97
N ALA A 194 17.74 18.40 -39.53
CA ALA A 194 17.52 18.53 -40.97
C ALA A 194 17.79 19.96 -41.44
#